data_ede176ca2ef1d930c23550bf8ebaa5d2
#
_entry.id   ede176ca2ef1d930c23550bf8ebaa5d2
#
_cell.length_a   1.000
_cell.length_b   1.000
_cell.length_c   1.000
_cell.angle_alpha   90.00
_cell.angle_beta   90.00
_cell.angle_gamma   90.00
#
_symmetry.space_group_name_H-M   'P 1'
#
loop_
_entity.id
_entity.type
_entity.pdbx_description
1 polymer ?
#
loop_
_entity_poly.entity_id
_entity_poly.type
_entity_poly.pdbx_seq_one_letter_code
_entity_poly.pdbx_strand_id
1 'polypeptide(L)'
;SFNWSAHGFSDTDLRNFVWDLGQSGFVLQLISLAGLHSVGVTTCELSRRFAKDGMLAYVDLIQRKERELGSDLLTHQKWSGANYMDRVLQTVSSGTSGTSSMGADSTEHSF
;
A
#
# COMPACT_ATOMS: atom_id res chain seq x y z
N SER A 1 -14.17 -3.95 -14.03
CA SER A 1 -14.40 -2.72 -13.28
C SER A 1 -15.27 -1.76 -14.06
N PHE A 2 -16.07 -0.97 -13.37
CA PHE A 2 -16.98 0.00 -13.98
C PHE A 2 -16.17 1.18 -14.55
N ASN A 3 -16.48 1.56 -15.80
CA ASN A 3 -15.81 2.71 -16.42
C ASN A 3 -16.58 4.00 -16.08
N TRP A 4 -16.22 4.61 -14.96
CA TRP A 4 -16.84 5.82 -14.44
C TRP A 4 -16.85 6.98 -15.43
N SER A 5 -15.75 7.18 -16.16
CA SER A 5 -15.62 8.29 -17.13
C SER A 5 -16.53 8.14 -18.35
N ALA A 6 -16.90 6.91 -18.73
CA ALA A 6 -17.70 6.65 -19.93
C ALA A 6 -19.22 6.83 -19.71
N HIS A 7 -19.67 7.01 -18.48
CA HIS A 7 -21.10 7.03 -18.13
C HIS A 7 -21.66 8.42 -17.79
N GLY A 8 -20.97 9.48 -18.22
CA GLY A 8 -21.48 10.84 -18.13
C GLY A 8 -21.46 11.48 -16.75
N PHE A 9 -20.71 10.88 -15.79
CA PHE A 9 -20.50 11.51 -14.49
C PHE A 9 -19.59 12.72 -14.61
N SER A 10 -19.99 13.85 -14.04
CA SER A 10 -19.11 14.99 -13.83
C SER A 10 -18.17 14.73 -12.65
N ASP A 11 -17.10 15.51 -12.52
CA ASP A 11 -16.21 15.46 -11.36
C ASP A 11 -16.95 15.69 -10.03
N THR A 12 -17.99 16.52 -10.06
CA THR A 12 -18.84 16.76 -8.88
C THR A 12 -19.66 15.53 -8.54
N ASP A 13 -20.25 14.87 -9.53
CA ASP A 13 -20.98 13.62 -9.30
C ASP A 13 -20.08 12.53 -8.74
N LEU A 14 -18.87 12.37 -9.30
CA LEU A 14 -17.88 11.40 -8.83
C LEU A 14 -17.43 11.69 -7.39
N ARG A 15 -17.22 12.97 -7.06
CA ARG A 15 -16.84 13.38 -5.71
C ARG A 15 -17.92 13.08 -4.68
N ASN A 16 -19.17 13.30 -5.03
CA ASN A 16 -20.31 13.16 -4.12
C ASN A 16 -20.87 11.75 -4.06
N PHE A 17 -20.59 10.90 -5.04
CA PHE A 17 -21.22 9.60 -5.24
C PHE A 17 -21.28 8.74 -3.97
N VAL A 18 -20.18 8.62 -3.25
CA VAL A 18 -20.09 7.82 -2.03
C VAL A 18 -20.99 8.38 -0.91
N TRP A 19 -21.04 9.70 -0.80
CA TRP A 19 -21.84 10.39 0.20
C TRP A 19 -23.34 10.31 -0.09
N ASP A 20 -23.72 10.45 -1.34
CA ASP A 20 -25.10 10.34 -1.78
C ASP A 20 -25.64 8.92 -1.57
N LEU A 21 -24.83 7.90 -1.86
CA LEU A 21 -25.16 6.51 -1.52
C LEU A 21 -25.28 6.30 -0.01
N GLY A 22 -24.40 6.91 0.79
CA GLY A 22 -24.48 6.86 2.25
C GLY A 22 -25.78 7.43 2.79
N GLN A 23 -26.25 8.55 2.24
CA GLN A 23 -27.56 9.13 2.58
C GLN A 23 -28.72 8.21 2.24
N SER A 24 -28.56 7.37 1.20
CA SER A 24 -29.54 6.35 0.82
C SER A 24 -29.43 5.05 1.64
N GLY A 25 -28.56 5.00 2.64
CA GLY A 25 -28.39 3.86 3.54
C GLY A 25 -27.31 2.85 3.13
N PHE A 26 -26.55 3.10 2.06
CA PHE A 26 -25.44 2.25 1.65
C PHE A 26 -24.16 2.61 2.42
N VAL A 27 -23.91 1.94 3.53
CA VAL A 27 -22.79 2.22 4.44
C VAL A 27 -21.50 1.48 4.10
N LEU A 28 -21.57 0.47 3.23
CA LEU A 28 -20.43 -0.28 2.73
C LEU A 28 -20.37 -0.20 1.21
N GLN A 29 -19.24 0.21 0.68
CA GLN A 29 -19.03 0.32 -0.77
C GLN A 29 -17.77 -0.44 -1.16
N LEU A 30 -17.90 -1.27 -2.17
CA LEU A 30 -16.80 -2.07 -2.71
C LEU A 30 -16.48 -1.59 -4.13
N ILE A 31 -15.23 -1.19 -4.35
CA ILE A 31 -14.71 -0.93 -5.69
C ILE A 31 -14.00 -2.19 -6.17
N SER A 32 -14.65 -2.93 -7.05
CA SER A 32 -14.10 -4.17 -7.59
C SER A 32 -12.77 -3.91 -8.31
N LEU A 33 -11.75 -4.72 -7.99
CA LEU A 33 -10.41 -4.66 -8.58
C LEU A 33 -9.63 -3.35 -8.34
N ALA A 34 -10.09 -2.48 -7.44
CA ALA A 34 -9.37 -1.23 -7.17
C ALA A 34 -7.92 -1.45 -6.75
N GLY A 35 -7.68 -2.44 -5.88
CA GLY A 35 -6.33 -2.81 -5.45
C GLY A 35 -5.46 -3.30 -6.61
N LEU A 36 -6.00 -4.16 -7.48
CA LEU A 36 -5.30 -4.64 -8.67
C LEU A 36 -4.89 -3.49 -9.58
N HIS A 37 -5.83 -2.59 -9.88
CA HIS A 37 -5.56 -1.47 -10.79
C HIS A 37 -4.58 -0.46 -10.19
N SER A 38 -4.69 -0.13 -8.91
CA SER A 38 -3.76 0.80 -8.26
C SER A 38 -2.34 0.25 -8.20
N VAL A 39 -2.17 -1.01 -7.84
CA VAL A 39 -0.86 -1.69 -7.87
C VAL A 39 -0.33 -1.77 -9.31
N GLY A 40 -1.17 -2.15 -10.27
CA GLY A 40 -0.80 -2.27 -11.67
C GLY A 40 -0.33 -0.94 -12.27
N VAL A 41 -1.03 0.15 -12.02
CA VAL A 41 -0.65 1.50 -12.50
C VAL A 41 0.70 1.91 -11.92
N THR A 42 0.86 1.81 -10.59
CA THR A 42 2.10 2.18 -9.92
C THR A 42 3.28 1.34 -10.41
N THR A 43 3.09 0.03 -10.55
CA THR A 43 4.14 -0.87 -11.05
C THR A 43 4.50 -0.57 -12.51
N CYS A 44 3.51 -0.27 -13.35
CA CYS A 44 3.74 0.10 -14.74
C CYS A 44 4.55 1.40 -14.87
N GLU A 45 4.23 2.41 -14.08
CA GLU A 45 4.97 3.67 -14.05
C GLU A 45 6.39 3.46 -13.53
N LEU A 46 6.54 2.75 -12.42
CA LEU A 46 7.84 2.44 -11.83
C LEU A 46 8.73 1.70 -12.82
N SER A 47 8.24 0.63 -13.48
CA SER A 47 9.05 -0.15 -14.40
C SER A 47 9.53 0.66 -15.62
N ARG A 48 8.66 1.52 -16.16
CA ARG A 48 9.02 2.41 -17.28
C ARG A 48 10.08 3.44 -16.90
N ARG A 49 9.94 4.04 -15.72
CA ARG A 49 10.94 5.01 -15.24
C ARG A 49 12.22 4.33 -14.79
N PHE A 50 12.13 3.16 -14.16
CA PHE A 50 13.31 2.42 -13.71
C PHE A 50 14.23 2.05 -14.86
N ALA A 51 13.69 1.71 -16.02
CA ALA A 51 14.47 1.41 -17.22
C ALA A 51 15.34 2.60 -17.69
N LYS A 52 15.01 3.84 -17.29
CA LYS A 52 15.76 5.04 -17.68
C LYS A 52 16.57 5.62 -16.53
N ASP A 53 15.97 5.69 -15.35
CA ASP A 53 16.46 6.46 -14.22
C ASP A 53 16.98 5.55 -13.08
N GLY A 54 16.88 4.23 -13.22
CA GLY A 54 17.34 3.26 -12.23
C GLY A 54 16.69 3.48 -10.85
N MET A 55 17.49 3.39 -9.80
CA MET A 55 17.01 3.54 -8.41
C MET A 55 16.40 4.91 -8.10
N LEU A 56 16.74 5.95 -8.85
CA LEU A 56 16.12 7.26 -8.66
C LEU A 56 14.60 7.20 -8.90
N ALA A 57 14.14 6.40 -9.87
CA ALA A 57 12.72 6.20 -10.12
C ALA A 57 12.02 5.59 -8.90
N TYR A 58 12.62 4.59 -8.26
CA TYR A 58 12.07 3.99 -7.04
C TYR A 58 12.01 4.98 -5.88
N VAL A 59 13.10 5.71 -5.66
CA VAL A 59 13.17 6.73 -4.60
C VAL A 59 12.09 7.78 -4.79
N ASP A 60 11.92 8.30 -6.00
CA ASP A 60 10.94 9.35 -6.30
C ASP A 60 9.51 8.89 -6.20
N LEU A 61 9.18 7.79 -6.87
CA LEU A 61 7.81 7.30 -6.99
C LEU A 61 7.29 6.65 -5.71
N ILE A 62 8.18 6.05 -4.93
CA ILE A 62 7.80 5.25 -3.77
C ILE A 62 8.28 5.91 -2.48
N GLN A 63 9.57 5.92 -2.20
CA GLN A 63 10.08 6.31 -0.87
C GLN A 63 9.77 7.77 -0.50
N ARG A 64 9.99 8.71 -1.42
CA ARG A 64 9.65 10.12 -1.18
C ARG A 64 8.14 10.31 -1.04
N LYS A 65 7.36 9.56 -1.83
CA LYS A 65 5.90 9.64 -1.79
C LYS A 65 5.32 9.06 -0.51
N GLU A 66 5.84 7.96 -0.01
CA GLU A 66 5.47 7.39 1.29
C GLU A 66 5.70 8.38 2.43
N ARG A 67 6.85 9.08 2.42
CA ARG A 67 7.15 10.11 3.43
C ARG A 67 6.23 11.32 3.30
N GLU A 68 6.02 11.82 2.09
CA GLU A 68 5.12 12.95 1.82
C GLU A 68 3.69 12.67 2.32
N LEU A 69 3.21 11.46 2.12
CA LEU A 69 1.89 11.02 2.55
C LEU A 69 1.81 10.66 4.03
N GLY A 70 2.94 10.51 4.73
CA GLY A 70 2.98 9.99 6.09
C GLY A 70 2.43 8.56 6.17
N SER A 71 2.76 7.73 5.18
CA SER A 71 2.19 6.38 5.04
C SER A 71 2.70 5.44 6.12
N ASP A 72 1.80 4.66 6.72
CA ASP A 72 2.14 3.59 7.66
C ASP A 72 2.96 2.45 7.01
N LEU A 73 3.07 2.42 5.68
CA LEU A 73 3.93 1.48 4.96
C LEU A 73 5.40 1.61 5.36
N LEU A 74 5.84 2.80 5.78
CA LEU A 74 7.20 3.03 6.30
C LEU A 74 7.50 2.18 7.54
N THR A 75 6.48 1.84 8.31
CA THR A 75 6.58 1.03 9.54
C THR A 75 5.77 -0.27 9.44
N HIS A 76 5.72 -0.85 8.24
CA HIS A 76 4.89 -2.04 7.96
C HIS A 76 5.17 -3.23 8.88
N GLN A 77 6.38 -3.39 9.39
CA GLN A 77 6.73 -4.48 10.31
C GLN A 77 5.94 -4.41 11.63
N LYS A 78 5.54 -3.21 12.06
CA LYS A 78 4.77 -3.02 13.31
C LYS A 78 3.35 -3.57 13.22
N TRP A 79 2.73 -3.52 12.06
CA TRP A 79 1.33 -3.93 11.88
C TRP A 79 1.15 -5.17 10.99
N SER A 80 2.18 -5.61 10.25
CA SER A 80 2.09 -6.78 9.37
C SER A 80 2.06 -8.12 10.11
N GLY A 81 2.38 -8.12 11.42
CA GLY A 81 2.45 -9.32 12.22
C GLY A 81 3.81 -10.03 12.21
N ALA A 82 4.83 -9.47 11.55
CA ALA A 82 6.18 -10.06 11.50
C ALA A 82 6.75 -10.29 12.91
N ASN A 83 6.71 -9.28 13.77
CA ASN A 83 7.18 -9.38 15.16
C ASN A 83 6.39 -10.42 15.99
N TYR A 84 5.10 -10.57 15.72
CA TYR A 84 4.29 -11.61 16.37
C TYR A 84 4.74 -13.00 15.95
N MET A 85 4.90 -13.23 14.65
CA MET A 85 5.35 -14.52 14.12
C MET A 85 6.76 -14.88 14.60
N ASP A 86 7.65 -13.90 14.66
CA ASP A 86 9.00 -14.10 15.21
C ASP A 86 8.96 -14.59 16.66
N ARG A 87 8.12 -14.00 17.50
CA ARG A 87 7.95 -14.43 18.90
C ARG A 87 7.37 -15.84 18.98
N VAL A 88 6.38 -16.17 18.16
CA VAL A 88 5.82 -17.54 18.10
C VAL A 88 6.90 -18.54 17.71
N LEU A 89 7.65 -18.27 16.63
CA LEU A 89 8.73 -19.15 16.17
C LEU A 89 9.84 -19.29 17.20
N GLN A 90 10.27 -18.22 17.84
CA GLN A 90 11.25 -18.26 18.92
C GLN A 90 10.79 -19.13 20.10
N THR A 91 9.50 -19.05 20.45
CA THR A 91 8.93 -19.83 21.55
C THR A 91 8.91 -21.32 21.24
N VAL A 92 8.49 -21.71 20.02
CA VAL A 92 8.35 -23.14 19.65
C VAL A 92 9.68 -23.79 19.24
N SER A 93 10.68 -23.00 18.80
CA SER A 93 11.99 -23.46 18.34
C SER A 93 13.13 -23.24 19.36
N SER A 94 12.79 -23.07 20.63
CA SER A 94 13.79 -22.90 21.71
C SER A 94 14.75 -21.69 21.47
N GLY A 95 14.23 -20.62 20.93
CA GLY A 95 14.97 -19.36 20.76
C GLY A 95 15.62 -19.15 19.40
N THR A 96 15.43 -20.07 18.45
CA THR A 96 15.86 -19.88 17.05
C THR A 96 14.70 -19.43 16.17
N SER A 97 14.86 -18.31 15.44
CA SER A 97 13.91 -17.87 14.41
C SER A 97 14.70 -17.57 13.14
N GLY A 98 14.27 -18.14 12.01
CA GLY A 98 14.87 -17.87 10.70
C GLY A 98 14.61 -16.46 10.20
N THR A 99 13.64 -15.74 10.80
CA THR A 99 13.27 -14.36 10.46
C THR A 99 13.93 -13.32 11.37
N SER A 100 14.51 -13.74 12.50
CA SER A 100 15.23 -12.84 13.42
C SER A 100 16.54 -12.26 12.85
N SER A 101 16.98 -12.73 11.67
CA SER A 101 18.06 -12.11 10.91
C SER A 101 17.68 -10.73 10.36
N MET A 102 16.40 -10.42 10.32
CA MET A 102 15.88 -9.07 10.09
C MET A 102 15.76 -8.37 11.44
N GLY A 103 16.89 -8.10 12.09
CA GLY A 103 16.95 -7.47 13.41
C GLY A 103 16.21 -6.13 13.47
N ALA A 104 16.00 -5.63 14.67
CA ALA A 104 15.31 -4.37 14.96
C ALA A 104 15.86 -3.16 14.18
N ASP A 105 17.05 -3.27 13.62
CA ASP A 105 17.74 -2.22 12.86
C ASP A 105 17.63 -2.38 11.33
N SER A 106 16.88 -3.37 10.83
CA SER A 106 17.02 -3.74 9.42
C SER A 106 16.35 -2.79 8.43
N THR A 107 15.27 -2.09 8.77
CA THR A 107 14.62 -1.15 7.82
C THR A 107 13.82 -0.03 8.48
N GLU A 108 13.31 -0.18 9.69
CA GLU A 108 12.39 0.80 10.29
C GLU A 108 13.04 2.12 10.70
N HIS A 109 14.38 2.15 10.90
CA HIS A 109 15.12 3.33 11.32
C HIS A 109 16.00 3.93 10.22
N SER A 110 16.01 3.32 9.04
CA SER A 110 16.88 3.73 7.91
C SER A 110 16.17 4.60 6.87
N PHE A 111 14.90 4.91 7.07
CA PHE A 111 14.11 5.71 6.13
C PHE A 111 13.75 7.09 6.68
#